data_899e6874eba63ea7775d4c4c755fa01d
#
_entry.id   899e6874eba63ea7775d4c4c755fa01d
#
_cell.length_a   1.000
_cell.length_b   1.000
_cell.length_c   1.000
_cell.angle_alpha   90.00
_cell.angle_beta   90.00
_cell.angle_gamma   90.00
#
_symmetry.space_group_name_H-M   'P 1'
#
loop_
_entity.id
_entity.type
_entity.pdbx_description
1 polymer ?
#
loop_
_entity_poly.entity_id
_entity_poly.type
_entity_poly.pdbx_seq_one_letter_code
_entity_poly.pdbx_strand_id
1 'polypeptide(L)'
;MAFNFKTEKKEKRNLARRAFTYYMPVIDDATEKMLGYLSDISPRGFRLDAKQPLPPNENFTLRFDLTDEVADKASMTVVARSRWCKLDDLDPFVYNVGFQLVSMNQDDLEIFKRILQKYGSG
;
A
#
# COMPACT_ATOMS: atom_id res chain seq x y z
N MET A 1 -6.36 1.37 30.61
CA MET A 1 -6.17 0.88 29.48
C MET A 1 -4.80 0.65 29.11
N ALA A 2 -4.58 -0.53 28.97
CA ALA A 2 -3.24 -0.92 28.75
C ALA A 2 -2.64 -0.24 27.63
N PHE A 3 -3.27 0.70 27.16
CA PHE A 3 -2.74 1.22 26.10
C PHE A 3 -2.03 2.53 26.14
N ASN A 4 -1.67 2.98 27.34
CA ASN A 4 -1.01 4.26 27.40
C ASN A 4 0.35 4.25 26.75
N PHE A 5 1.17 3.26 27.06
CA PHE A 5 2.46 3.24 26.40
C PHE A 5 2.39 2.73 25.00
N LYS A 6 1.39 1.92 24.73
CA LYS A 6 1.15 1.51 23.35
C LYS A 6 0.64 2.66 22.51
N THR A 7 -0.02 3.61 23.14
CA THR A 7 -0.51 4.78 22.44
C THR A 7 0.65 5.59 21.86
N GLU A 8 1.71 5.73 22.62
CA GLU A 8 2.85 6.48 22.13
C GLU A 8 3.47 5.80 20.91
N LYS A 9 3.64 4.49 20.98
CA LYS A 9 4.16 3.74 19.85
C LYS A 9 3.21 3.79 18.68
N LYS A 10 1.92 3.74 18.97
CA LYS A 10 0.90 3.83 17.94
C LYS A 10 0.95 5.18 17.24
N GLU A 11 1.16 6.24 17.98
CA GLU A 11 1.27 7.55 17.39
C GLU A 11 2.42 7.65 16.40
N LYS A 12 3.54 7.07 16.73
CA LYS A 12 4.66 7.05 15.82
C LYS A 12 4.32 6.36 14.52
N ARG A 13 3.66 5.22 14.62
CA ARG A 13 3.26 4.48 13.43
C ARG A 13 2.25 5.26 12.62
N ASN A 14 1.30 5.88 13.30
CA ASN A 14 0.30 6.67 12.61
C ASN A 14 0.91 7.86 11.90
N LEU A 15 1.90 8.48 12.49
CA LEU A 15 2.59 9.58 11.85
C LEU A 15 3.30 9.11 10.58
N ALA A 16 3.93 7.95 10.63
CA ALA A 16 4.57 7.40 9.45
C ALA A 16 3.54 7.07 8.35
N ARG A 17 2.38 6.56 8.76
CA ARG A 17 1.34 6.22 7.81
C ARG A 17 0.60 7.44 7.27
N ARG A 18 0.71 8.56 7.96
CA ARG A 18 0.07 9.79 7.51
C ARG A 18 0.72 10.39 6.28
N ALA A 19 1.77 9.78 5.79
CA ALA A 19 2.25 10.12 4.47
C ALA A 19 1.13 9.94 3.44
N PHE A 20 0.17 9.05 3.75
CA PHE A 20 -1.03 8.88 2.94
C PHE A 20 -2.20 9.51 3.67
N THR A 21 -2.55 10.75 3.31
CA THR A 21 -3.61 11.48 3.96
C THR A 21 -4.99 11.05 3.53
N TYR A 22 -5.09 10.23 2.50
CA TYR A 22 -6.36 9.66 2.05
C TYR A 22 -6.13 8.23 1.59
N TYR A 23 -7.19 7.47 1.60
CA TYR A 23 -7.11 6.08 1.25
C TYR A 23 -6.89 5.90 -0.24
N MET A 24 -6.01 5.01 -0.58
CA MET A 24 -5.82 4.60 -1.96
C MET A 24 -6.09 3.11 -2.02
N PRO A 25 -7.29 2.71 -2.48
CA PRO A 25 -7.64 1.29 -2.54
C PRO A 25 -6.81 0.55 -3.58
N VAL A 26 -6.48 -0.69 -3.27
CA VAL A 26 -5.73 -1.56 -4.16
C VAL A 26 -6.54 -2.81 -4.42
N ILE A 27 -6.79 -3.08 -5.69
CA ILE A 27 -7.66 -4.16 -6.12
C ILE A 27 -6.84 -5.18 -6.91
N ASP A 28 -7.11 -6.47 -6.66
CA ASP A 28 -6.53 -7.53 -7.47
C ASP A 28 -7.23 -7.48 -8.83
N ASP A 29 -6.49 -7.13 -9.86
CA ASP A 29 -7.07 -6.94 -11.18
C ASP A 29 -7.61 -8.22 -11.78
N ALA A 30 -7.10 -9.37 -11.37
CA ALA A 30 -7.56 -10.66 -11.87
C ALA A 30 -8.91 -11.09 -11.28
N THR A 31 -9.15 -10.78 -10.01
CA THR A 31 -10.36 -11.21 -9.32
C THR A 31 -11.35 -10.10 -9.06
N GLU A 32 -10.94 -8.86 -9.25
CA GLU A 32 -11.71 -7.66 -8.93
C GLU A 32 -12.00 -7.52 -7.44
N LYS A 33 -11.24 -8.21 -6.60
CA LYS A 33 -11.40 -8.09 -5.15
C LYS A 33 -10.48 -7.03 -4.60
N MET A 34 -11.01 -6.21 -3.72
CA MET A 34 -10.21 -5.24 -3.02
C MET A 34 -9.34 -5.95 -2.00
N LEU A 35 -8.04 -5.74 -2.08
CA LEU A 35 -7.10 -6.38 -1.17
C LEU A 35 -6.84 -5.54 0.08
N GLY A 36 -6.80 -4.24 -0.08
CA GLY A 36 -6.50 -3.36 1.03
C GLY A 36 -6.22 -1.95 0.55
N TYR A 37 -5.51 -1.20 1.39
CA TYR A 37 -5.17 0.18 1.10
C TYR A 37 -3.66 0.36 1.12
N LEU A 38 -3.18 1.25 0.26
CA LEU A 38 -1.77 1.59 0.24
C LEU A 38 -1.41 2.28 1.56
N SER A 39 -0.42 1.76 2.25
CA SER A 39 0.00 2.32 3.54
C SER A 39 1.40 2.89 3.54
N ASP A 40 2.22 2.51 2.56
CA ASP A 40 3.55 3.06 2.42
C ASP A 40 4.04 2.79 1.01
N ILE A 41 4.95 3.63 0.54
CA ILE A 41 5.49 3.50 -0.81
C ILE A 41 6.97 3.89 -0.81
N SER A 42 7.75 3.16 -1.59
CA SER A 42 9.17 3.43 -1.74
C SER A 42 9.54 3.18 -3.21
N PRO A 43 10.76 3.53 -3.63
CA PRO A 43 11.14 3.34 -5.03
C PRO A 43 11.08 1.91 -5.52
N ARG A 44 11.19 0.94 -4.62
CA ARG A 44 11.24 -0.47 -5.03
C ARG A 44 9.93 -1.21 -4.81
N GLY A 45 8.97 -0.59 -4.14
CA GLY A 45 7.74 -1.29 -3.86
C GLY A 45 6.84 -0.53 -2.92
N PHE A 46 5.96 -1.25 -2.27
CA PHE A 46 4.96 -0.61 -1.42
C PHE A 46 4.43 -1.60 -0.40
N ARG A 47 3.71 -1.08 0.55
CA ARG A 47 3.07 -1.89 1.59
C ARG A 47 1.59 -1.61 1.57
N LEU A 48 0.80 -2.67 1.74
CA LEU A 48 -0.64 -2.58 1.90
C LEU A 48 -1.04 -2.92 3.31
N ASP A 49 -2.12 -2.31 3.75
CA ASP A 49 -2.84 -2.75 4.94
C ASP A 49 -4.06 -3.53 4.42
N ALA A 50 -4.07 -4.82 4.65
CA ALA A 50 -5.08 -5.72 4.12
C ALA A 50 -5.89 -6.35 5.24
N LYS A 51 -7.13 -6.71 4.95
CA LYS A 51 -7.99 -7.38 5.95
C LYS A 51 -7.81 -8.88 5.96
N GLN A 52 -7.22 -9.42 4.91
CA GLN A 52 -6.98 -10.85 4.79
C GLN A 52 -5.50 -11.06 4.54
N PRO A 53 -4.92 -12.16 5.03
CA PRO A 53 -3.54 -12.45 4.71
C PRO A 53 -3.39 -12.79 3.23
N LEU A 54 -2.25 -12.44 2.66
CA LEU A 54 -1.93 -12.79 1.29
C LEU A 54 -0.71 -13.72 1.28
N PRO A 55 -0.69 -14.70 0.38
CA PRO A 55 0.45 -15.61 0.32
C PRO A 55 1.70 -14.87 -0.13
N PRO A 56 2.85 -15.12 0.49
CA PRO A 56 4.09 -14.49 0.07
C PRO A 56 4.65 -15.13 -1.19
N ASN A 57 5.54 -14.41 -1.84
CA ASN A 57 6.27 -14.88 -3.02
C ASN A 57 5.37 -15.20 -4.22
N GLU A 58 4.32 -14.45 -4.39
CA GLU A 58 3.44 -14.58 -5.55
C GLU A 58 3.32 -13.26 -6.28
N ASN A 59 3.17 -13.33 -7.59
CA ASN A 59 2.97 -12.16 -8.43
C ASN A 59 1.49 -11.83 -8.52
N PHE A 60 1.21 -10.55 -8.39
CA PHE A 60 -0.15 -10.03 -8.51
C PHE A 60 -0.18 -8.92 -9.53
N THR A 61 -1.26 -8.82 -10.27
CA THR A 61 -1.53 -7.64 -11.07
C THR A 61 -2.51 -6.80 -10.25
N LEU A 62 -2.03 -5.64 -9.82
CA LEU A 62 -2.78 -4.80 -8.88
C LEU A 62 -3.22 -3.52 -9.55
N ARG A 63 -4.45 -3.11 -9.25
CA ARG A 63 -4.98 -1.85 -9.72
C ARG A 63 -5.12 -0.90 -8.53
N PHE A 64 -4.55 0.29 -8.67
CA PHE A 64 -4.64 1.33 -7.65
C PHE A 64 -5.67 2.34 -8.13
N ASP A 65 -6.68 2.59 -7.31
CA ASP A 65 -7.65 3.63 -7.63
C ASP A 65 -7.06 4.98 -7.27
N LEU A 66 -7.02 5.86 -8.24
CA LEU A 66 -6.32 7.14 -8.13
C LEU A 66 -7.29 8.28 -7.87
N THR A 67 -6.78 9.34 -7.26
CA THR A 67 -7.54 10.57 -7.09
C THR A 67 -7.05 11.60 -8.09
N ASP A 68 -7.84 12.64 -8.32
CA ASP A 68 -7.47 13.72 -9.22
C ASP A 68 -6.20 14.44 -8.80
N GLU A 69 -5.85 14.35 -7.53
CA GLU A 69 -4.65 14.99 -7.03
C GLU A 69 -3.36 14.34 -7.54
N VAL A 70 -3.40 13.08 -7.90
CA VAL A 70 -2.20 12.39 -8.33
C VAL A 70 -2.16 12.11 -9.82
N ALA A 71 -3.31 12.03 -10.48
CA ALA A 71 -3.33 11.70 -11.91
C ALA A 71 -4.63 12.12 -12.57
N ASP A 72 -4.57 12.20 -13.89
CA ASP A 72 -5.76 12.51 -14.69
C ASP A 72 -6.54 11.26 -15.06
N LYS A 73 -6.07 10.10 -14.70
CA LYS A 73 -6.81 8.87 -14.99
C LYS A 73 -7.24 8.18 -13.71
N ALA A 74 -8.24 7.34 -13.82
CA ALA A 74 -8.90 6.75 -12.66
C ALA A 74 -8.07 5.71 -11.93
N SER A 75 -7.17 5.04 -12.61
CA SER A 75 -6.39 3.97 -11.98
C SER A 75 -5.05 3.77 -12.66
N MET A 76 -4.15 3.11 -11.94
CA MET A 76 -2.91 2.61 -12.53
C MET A 76 -2.80 1.13 -12.22
N THR A 77 -2.11 0.39 -13.09
CA THR A 77 -1.93 -1.04 -12.94
C THR A 77 -0.46 -1.38 -12.78
N VAL A 78 -0.18 -2.25 -11.85
CA VAL A 78 1.18 -2.60 -11.46
C VAL A 78 1.27 -4.10 -11.32
N VAL A 79 2.35 -4.71 -11.80
CA VAL A 79 2.67 -6.09 -11.45
C VAL A 79 3.65 -6.04 -10.29
N ALA A 80 3.32 -6.69 -9.21
CA ALA A 80 4.14 -6.69 -8.00
C ALA A 80 4.16 -8.07 -7.37
N ARG A 81 5.24 -8.36 -6.66
CA ARG A 81 5.41 -9.64 -6.01
C ARG A 81 5.31 -9.46 -4.50
N SER A 82 4.44 -10.23 -3.88
CA SER A 82 4.35 -10.23 -2.43
C SER A 82 5.62 -10.83 -1.85
N ARG A 83 6.22 -10.15 -0.88
CA ARG A 83 7.47 -10.62 -0.28
C ARG A 83 7.27 -11.12 1.14
N TRP A 84 6.35 -10.51 1.86
CA TRP A 84 6.06 -10.91 3.22
C TRP A 84 4.66 -10.45 3.59
N CYS A 85 4.11 -11.12 4.59
CA CYS A 85 2.79 -10.78 5.13
C CYS A 85 2.85 -11.06 6.62
N LYS A 86 2.45 -10.10 7.42
CA LYS A 86 2.42 -10.28 8.87
C LYS A 86 1.28 -9.51 9.48
N LEU A 87 0.80 -9.98 10.63
CA LEU A 87 -0.24 -9.28 11.36
C LEU A 87 0.30 -7.94 11.84
N ASP A 88 -0.53 -6.91 11.76
CA ASP A 88 -0.12 -5.59 12.24
C ASP A 88 0.15 -5.65 13.75
N ASP A 89 1.14 -4.87 14.21
CA ASP A 89 1.54 -4.89 15.61
C ASP A 89 0.46 -4.36 16.54
N LEU A 90 -0.39 -3.50 16.04
CA LEU A 90 -1.36 -2.78 16.88
C LEU A 90 -2.80 -3.13 16.58
N ASP A 91 -3.10 -3.49 15.35
CA ASP A 91 -4.46 -3.77 14.91
C ASP A 91 -4.60 -5.26 14.57
N PRO A 92 -5.34 -6.04 15.37
CA PRO A 92 -5.45 -7.48 15.13
C PRO A 92 -6.29 -7.84 13.91
N PHE A 93 -6.89 -6.87 13.26
CA PHE A 93 -7.71 -7.11 12.08
C PHE A 93 -7.03 -6.68 10.79
N VAL A 94 -5.76 -6.30 10.87
CA VAL A 94 -5.03 -5.81 9.72
C VAL A 94 -3.76 -6.62 9.50
N TYR A 95 -3.50 -6.96 8.24
CA TYR A 95 -2.24 -7.60 7.84
C TYR A 95 -1.43 -6.60 7.03
N ASN A 96 -0.16 -6.50 7.36
CA ASN A 96 0.77 -5.67 6.58
C ASN A 96 1.40 -6.59 5.54
N VAL A 97 1.29 -6.19 4.28
CA VAL A 97 1.81 -7.00 3.17
C VAL A 97 2.81 -6.16 2.39
N GLY A 98 4.02 -6.63 2.30
CA GLY A 98 5.08 -5.95 1.56
C GLY A 98 5.18 -6.49 0.15
N PHE A 99 5.20 -5.58 -0.83
CA PHE A 99 5.29 -5.91 -2.24
C PHE A 99 6.51 -5.31 -2.86
N GLN A 100 7.14 -6.06 -3.74
CA GLN A 100 8.22 -5.59 -4.57
C GLN A 100 7.68 -5.32 -5.96
N LEU A 101 8.02 -4.16 -6.51
CA LEU A 101 7.60 -3.80 -7.84
C LEU A 101 8.26 -4.70 -8.86
N VAL A 102 7.49 -5.27 -9.76
CA VAL A 102 8.01 -6.12 -10.84
C VAL A 102 7.99 -5.38 -12.16
N SER A 103 6.82 -4.86 -12.55
CA SER A 103 6.74 -4.10 -13.80
C SER A 103 5.50 -3.22 -13.82
N MET A 104 5.56 -2.19 -14.64
CA MET A 104 4.42 -1.36 -14.97
C MET A 104 4.74 -0.62 -16.27
N ASN A 105 3.70 -0.15 -16.96
CA ASN A 105 3.95 0.58 -18.19
C ASN A 105 4.51 1.98 -17.87
N GLN A 106 4.98 2.67 -18.90
CA GLN A 106 5.65 3.95 -18.71
C GLN A 106 4.74 5.02 -18.12
N ASP A 107 3.50 5.07 -18.57
CA ASP A 107 2.56 6.07 -18.05
C ASP A 107 2.29 5.85 -16.57
N ASP A 108 2.11 4.60 -16.18
CA ASP A 108 1.86 4.27 -14.79
C ASP A 108 3.10 4.49 -13.93
N LEU A 109 4.27 4.27 -14.48
CA LEU A 109 5.51 4.55 -13.79
C LEU A 109 5.63 6.03 -13.43
N GLU A 110 5.22 6.91 -14.34
CA GLU A 110 5.23 8.35 -14.04
C GLU A 110 4.27 8.69 -12.91
N ILE A 111 3.12 8.05 -12.88
CA ILE A 111 2.17 8.23 -11.79
C ILE A 111 2.74 7.72 -10.48
N PHE A 112 3.37 6.54 -10.52
CA PHE A 112 4.00 5.95 -9.35
C PHE A 112 5.05 6.89 -8.76
N LYS A 113 5.88 7.47 -9.63
CA LYS A 113 6.90 8.42 -9.20
C LYS A 113 6.29 9.66 -8.56
N ARG A 114 5.16 10.10 -9.09
CA ARG A 114 4.46 11.27 -8.56
C ARG A 114 3.90 10.98 -7.16
N ILE A 115 3.32 9.80 -6.98
CA ILE A 115 2.83 9.37 -5.68
C ILE A 115 3.98 9.27 -4.69
N LEU A 116 5.09 8.66 -5.12
CA LEU A 116 6.27 8.51 -4.29
C LEU A 116 6.81 9.87 -3.86
N GLN A 117 6.87 10.82 -4.77
CA GLN A 117 7.38 12.15 -4.47
C GLN A 117 6.48 12.89 -3.48
N LYS A 118 5.18 12.69 -3.60
CA LYS A 118 4.21 13.40 -2.76
C LYS A 118 4.01 12.74 -1.39
N TYR A 119 4.02 11.42 -1.35
CA TYR A 119 3.68 10.68 -0.14
C TYR A 119 4.72 9.67 0.33
N GLY A 120 5.75 9.46 -0.44
CA GLY A 120 6.71 8.42 -0.14
C GLY A 120 7.56 8.72 1.07
N SER A 121 7.99 7.67 1.73
CA SER A 121 8.83 7.76 2.91
C SER A 121 10.30 7.49 2.60
N GLY A 122 10.61 7.27 1.39
CA GLY A 122 11.97 6.94 1.00
C GLY A 122 12.83 8.13 0.64
#